data_a4dcdfcb5b3cb7506bf32368455e76fe
#
_entry.id   a4dcdfcb5b3cb7506bf32368455e76fe
#
_cell.length_a   1.000
_cell.length_b   1.000
_cell.length_c   1.000
_cell.angle_alpha   90.00
_cell.angle_beta   90.00
_cell.angle_gamma   90.00
#
_symmetry.space_group_name_H-M   'P 1'
#
loop_
_entity.id
_entity.type
_entity.pdbx_description
1 polymer ?
#
loop_
_entity_poly.entity_id
_entity_poly.type
_entity_poly.pdbx_seq_one_letter_code
_entity_poly.pdbx_strand_id
1 'polypeptide(L)'
;SESAVKGVQLITLAVKTTDEMVRKVARQIEKIIDVIKVFVHTSDEIVYQELALFKMSTKSLLSGNIIDHLVRSHNARFLEITSEYAVIEKTGHKSEIIRLLNELEPFGILQYVRSGRVAVTRQVKEFHEYLKELDEASREEEKEEFEIFNRLKE
;
A
#
# COMPACT_ATOMS: atom_id res chain seq x y z
N SER A 1 3.22 4.69 2.33
CA SER A 1 2.68 5.52 1.22
C SER A 1 2.21 6.86 1.76
N GLU A 2 2.23 7.88 0.89
CA GLU A 2 1.75 9.22 1.19
C GLU A 2 0.22 9.24 1.21
N SER A 3 -0.38 9.96 2.15
CA SER A 3 -1.84 10.17 2.22
C SER A 3 -2.23 11.43 1.45
N ALA A 4 -3.51 11.60 1.14
CA ALA A 4 -4.07 12.84 0.61
C ALA A 4 -3.98 14.02 1.62
N VAL A 5 -3.76 13.74 2.89
CA VAL A 5 -3.60 14.73 3.96
C VAL A 5 -2.11 15.01 4.17
N LYS A 6 -1.73 16.28 4.05
CA LYS A 6 -0.33 16.70 4.18
C LYS A 6 0.25 16.34 5.57
N GLY A 7 1.40 15.69 5.56
CA GLY A 7 2.08 15.25 6.78
C GLY A 7 1.60 13.92 7.36
N VAL A 8 0.54 13.33 6.80
CA VAL A 8 0.03 12.02 7.22
C VAL A 8 0.50 10.94 6.25
N GLN A 9 1.03 9.84 6.80
CA GLN A 9 1.42 8.67 6.04
C GLN A 9 0.46 7.51 6.30
N LEU A 10 0.13 6.77 5.23
CA LEU A 10 -0.67 5.56 5.30
C LEU A 10 0.23 4.33 5.22
N ILE A 11 0.15 3.46 6.22
CA ILE A 11 0.87 2.19 6.26
C ILE A 11 -0.17 1.07 6.16
N THR A 12 -0.04 0.24 5.13
CA THR A 12 -0.92 -0.93 4.94
C THR A 12 -0.19 -2.18 5.41
N LEU A 13 -0.78 -2.87 6.39
CA LEU A 13 -0.29 -4.14 6.91
C LEU A 13 -1.27 -5.25 6.53
N ALA A 14 -0.80 -6.26 5.82
CA ALA A 14 -1.60 -7.44 5.49
C ALA A 14 -1.22 -8.60 6.42
N VAL A 15 -2.15 -9.07 7.22
CA VAL A 15 -1.96 -10.17 8.16
C VAL A 15 -2.96 -11.30 7.90
N LYS A 16 -2.53 -12.54 8.13
CA LYS A 16 -3.40 -13.72 8.06
C LYS A 16 -3.59 -14.25 9.47
N THR A 17 -4.71 -13.91 10.08
CA THR A 17 -5.01 -14.26 11.47
C THR A 17 -6.51 -14.24 11.73
N THR A 18 -6.95 -14.45 12.97
CA THR A 18 -8.35 -14.36 13.39
C THR A 18 -8.75 -12.91 13.64
N ASP A 19 -10.06 -12.60 13.58
CA ASP A 19 -10.60 -11.26 13.84
C ASP A 19 -10.26 -10.76 15.26
N GLU A 20 -10.27 -11.65 16.25
CA GLU A 20 -9.88 -11.31 17.62
C GLU A 20 -8.42 -10.86 17.69
N MET A 21 -7.53 -11.60 17.05
CA MET A 21 -6.09 -11.30 17.06
C MET A 21 -5.80 -10.00 16.30
N VAL A 22 -6.41 -9.78 15.14
CA VAL A 22 -6.18 -8.53 14.39
C VAL A 22 -6.64 -7.30 15.18
N ARG A 23 -7.78 -7.37 15.88
CA ARG A 23 -8.26 -6.29 16.75
C ARG A 23 -7.32 -6.04 17.94
N LYS A 24 -6.73 -7.10 18.51
CA LYS A 24 -5.75 -6.98 19.58
C LYS A 24 -4.48 -6.29 19.09
N VAL A 25 -3.97 -6.67 17.93
CA VAL A 25 -2.78 -6.04 17.31
C VAL A 25 -3.08 -4.58 16.96
N ALA A 26 -4.23 -4.28 16.37
CA ALA A 26 -4.64 -2.91 16.05
C ALA A 26 -4.59 -1.99 17.29
N ARG A 27 -5.17 -2.44 18.42
CA ARG A 27 -5.13 -1.70 19.69
C ARG A 27 -3.72 -1.52 20.26
N GLN A 28 -2.79 -2.43 19.95
CA GLN A 28 -1.39 -2.27 20.34
C GLN A 28 -0.67 -1.24 19.46
N ILE A 29 -0.95 -1.23 18.17
CA ILE A 29 -0.38 -0.27 17.23
C ILE A 29 -0.89 1.15 17.55
N GLU A 30 -2.17 1.31 17.89
CA GLU A 30 -2.76 2.61 18.29
C GLU A 30 -2.11 3.24 19.52
N LYS A 31 -1.38 2.46 20.35
CA LYS A 31 -0.63 2.99 21.50
C LYS A 31 0.70 3.62 21.11
N ILE A 32 1.14 3.49 19.88
CA ILE A 32 2.36 4.12 19.40
C ILE A 32 2.08 5.61 19.18
N ILE A 33 2.91 6.47 19.75
CA ILE A 33 2.70 7.93 19.79
C ILE A 33 2.51 8.55 18.39
N ASP A 34 3.20 8.02 17.38
CA ASP A 34 3.14 8.53 16.00
C ASP A 34 1.95 7.98 15.20
N VAL A 35 1.13 7.09 15.78
CA VAL A 35 -0.02 6.49 15.12
C VAL A 35 -1.29 7.25 15.48
N ILE A 36 -1.84 7.93 14.49
CA ILE A 36 -3.07 8.71 14.65
C ILE A 36 -4.27 7.76 14.79
N LYS A 37 -4.39 6.75 13.93
CA LYS A 37 -5.51 5.80 13.91
C LYS A 37 -5.15 4.51 13.20
N VAL A 38 -5.78 3.41 13.60
CA VAL A 38 -5.71 2.12 12.92
C VAL A 38 -7.11 1.73 12.45
N PHE A 39 -7.24 1.46 11.14
CA PHE A 39 -8.45 0.90 10.56
C PHE A 39 -8.23 -0.57 10.23
N VAL A 40 -9.18 -1.42 10.56
CA VAL A 40 -9.14 -2.86 10.29
C VAL A 40 -10.18 -3.17 9.23
N HIS A 41 -9.71 -3.69 8.10
CA HIS A 41 -10.56 -4.06 6.96
C HIS A 41 -10.31 -5.49 6.53
N THR A 42 -11.33 -6.13 6.04
CA THR A 42 -11.24 -7.39 5.29
C THR A 42 -10.91 -7.11 3.82
N SER A 43 -10.51 -8.13 3.07
CA SER A 43 -10.10 -7.94 1.67
C SER A 43 -11.22 -7.49 0.73
N ASP A 44 -12.49 -7.72 1.09
CA ASP A 44 -13.69 -7.30 0.36
C ASP A 44 -14.09 -5.84 0.63
N GLU A 45 -13.63 -5.25 1.73
CA GLU A 45 -13.88 -3.85 2.09
C GLU A 45 -12.90 -2.86 1.46
N ILE A 46 -11.85 -3.36 0.82
CA ILE A 46 -10.80 -2.55 0.22
C ILE A 46 -10.64 -2.80 -1.28
N VAL A 47 -10.08 -1.82 -1.97
CA VAL A 47 -9.46 -1.99 -3.28
C VAL A 47 -7.96 -1.88 -3.09
N TYR A 48 -7.21 -2.87 -3.56
CA TYR A 48 -5.76 -2.89 -3.39
C TYR A 48 -5.04 -3.39 -4.63
N GLN A 49 -3.79 -2.98 -4.74
CA GLN A 49 -2.84 -3.44 -5.75
C GLN A 49 -1.48 -3.69 -5.10
N GLU A 50 -0.70 -4.55 -5.71
CA GLU A 50 0.71 -4.77 -5.44
C GLU A 50 1.50 -4.47 -6.70
N LEU A 51 2.73 -4.01 -6.57
CA LEU A 51 3.66 -3.77 -7.66
C LEU A 51 4.76 -4.82 -7.61
N ALA A 52 5.11 -5.40 -8.75
CA ALA A 52 6.27 -6.27 -8.88
C ALA A 52 7.18 -5.80 -10.01
N LEU A 53 8.48 -5.97 -9.80
CA LEU A 53 9.52 -5.73 -10.78
C LEU A 53 10.31 -7.03 -11.01
N PHE A 54 10.51 -7.36 -12.27
CA PHE A 54 11.28 -8.52 -12.72
C PHE A 54 12.43 -8.02 -13.58
N LYS A 55 13.66 -8.30 -13.17
CA LYS A 55 14.85 -8.00 -13.96
C LYS A 55 15.32 -9.28 -14.66
N MET A 56 15.52 -9.21 -15.97
CA MET A 56 15.94 -10.32 -16.80
C MET A 56 17.10 -9.91 -17.70
N SER A 57 17.90 -10.87 -18.16
CA SER A 57 18.92 -10.59 -19.18
C SER A 57 18.26 -10.26 -20.52
N THR A 58 18.77 -9.24 -21.22
CA THR A 58 18.30 -8.92 -22.59
C THR A 58 18.54 -10.10 -23.56
N LYS A 59 19.52 -10.94 -23.30
CA LYS A 59 19.75 -12.17 -24.09
C LYS A 59 18.55 -13.12 -24.05
N SER A 60 17.83 -13.17 -22.92
CA SER A 60 16.61 -13.99 -22.80
C SER A 60 15.47 -13.46 -23.65
N LEU A 61 15.38 -12.15 -23.89
CA LEU A 61 14.38 -11.56 -24.77
C LEU A 61 14.65 -11.87 -26.24
N LEU A 62 15.92 -12.01 -26.63
CA LEU A 62 16.32 -12.27 -28.00
C LEU A 62 16.07 -13.73 -28.42
N SER A 63 15.79 -14.64 -27.48
CA SER A 63 15.51 -16.07 -27.77
C SER A 63 14.12 -16.34 -28.34
N GLY A 64 13.37 -15.31 -28.70
CA GLY A 64 12.03 -15.39 -29.33
C GLY A 64 11.05 -14.39 -28.75
N ASN A 65 9.87 -14.26 -29.36
CA ASN A 65 8.83 -13.33 -28.93
C ASN A 65 8.03 -13.81 -27.70
N ILE A 66 8.47 -14.88 -27.01
CA ILE A 66 7.71 -15.52 -25.94
C ILE A 66 7.56 -14.56 -24.75
N ILE A 67 8.65 -13.92 -24.32
CA ILE A 67 8.63 -12.99 -23.18
C ILE A 67 7.76 -11.76 -23.51
N ASP A 68 7.86 -11.22 -24.73
CA ASP A 68 6.99 -10.11 -25.15
C ASP A 68 5.51 -10.51 -25.12
N HIS A 69 5.19 -11.72 -25.56
CA HIS A 69 3.84 -12.25 -25.49
C HIS A 69 3.35 -12.43 -24.05
N LEU A 70 4.19 -12.95 -23.15
CA LEU A 70 3.88 -13.09 -21.72
C LEU A 70 3.63 -11.72 -21.09
N VAL A 71 4.49 -10.75 -21.33
CA VAL A 71 4.35 -9.40 -20.81
C VAL A 71 3.00 -8.80 -21.24
N ARG A 72 2.63 -8.93 -22.50
CA ARG A 72 1.34 -8.42 -23.02
C ARG A 72 0.14 -9.18 -22.47
N SER A 73 0.19 -10.51 -22.45
CA SER A 73 -0.93 -11.35 -22.00
C SER A 73 -1.26 -11.18 -20.52
N HIS A 74 -0.26 -10.81 -19.72
CA HIS A 74 -0.42 -10.50 -18.30
C HIS A 74 -0.69 -9.02 -18.01
N ASN A 75 -0.89 -8.15 -19.02
CA ASN A 75 -0.99 -6.70 -18.85
C ASN A 75 0.19 -6.15 -18.02
N ALA A 76 1.38 -6.68 -18.25
CA ALA A 76 2.64 -6.15 -17.75
C ALA A 76 3.27 -5.23 -18.80
N ARG A 77 4.31 -4.52 -18.42
CA ARG A 77 5.03 -3.63 -19.34
C ARG A 77 6.53 -3.64 -19.08
N PHE A 78 7.29 -3.35 -20.11
CA PHE A 78 8.70 -3.04 -19.96
C PHE A 78 8.87 -1.62 -19.42
N LEU A 79 9.60 -1.48 -18.30
CA LEU A 79 10.00 -0.17 -17.79
C LEU A 79 11.29 0.32 -18.43
N GLU A 80 12.24 -0.59 -18.61
CA GLU A 80 13.54 -0.30 -19.17
C GLU A 80 14.06 -1.50 -19.95
N ILE A 81 14.71 -1.25 -21.06
CA ILE A 81 15.45 -2.24 -21.85
C ILE A 81 16.79 -1.64 -22.20
N THR A 82 17.88 -2.31 -21.78
CA THR A 82 19.25 -1.96 -22.09
C THR A 82 19.92 -3.06 -22.92
N SER A 83 21.18 -2.91 -23.26
CA SER A 83 21.96 -3.95 -23.92
C SER A 83 22.22 -5.18 -23.04
N GLU A 84 22.09 -5.04 -21.71
CA GLU A 84 22.42 -6.07 -20.74
C GLU A 84 21.21 -6.68 -20.05
N TYR A 85 20.22 -5.86 -19.72
CA TYR A 85 19.04 -6.27 -18.99
C TYR A 85 17.76 -5.56 -19.44
N ALA A 86 16.65 -6.17 -19.09
CA ALA A 86 15.32 -5.55 -19.15
C ALA A 86 14.63 -5.63 -17.79
N VAL A 87 13.82 -4.62 -17.49
CA VAL A 87 12.96 -4.57 -16.31
C VAL A 87 11.52 -4.58 -16.73
N ILE A 88 10.77 -5.56 -16.23
CA ILE A 88 9.34 -5.72 -16.44
C ILE A 88 8.61 -5.32 -15.17
N GLU A 89 7.57 -4.53 -15.31
CA GLU A 89 6.65 -4.15 -14.24
C GLU A 89 5.33 -4.89 -14.39
N LYS A 90 4.79 -5.37 -13.28
CA LYS A 90 3.42 -5.88 -13.17
C LYS A 90 2.77 -5.32 -11.92
N THR A 91 1.61 -4.68 -12.10
CA THR A 91 0.68 -4.36 -11.01
C THR A 91 -0.47 -5.35 -11.04
N GLY A 92 -0.98 -5.69 -9.86
CA GLY A 92 -2.08 -6.64 -9.74
C GLY A 92 -2.18 -7.25 -8.35
N HIS A 93 -3.01 -8.28 -8.24
CA HIS A 93 -3.08 -9.09 -7.04
C HIS A 93 -1.91 -10.08 -6.98
N LYS A 94 -1.56 -10.51 -5.78
CA LYS A 94 -0.47 -11.48 -5.54
C LYS A 94 -0.54 -12.70 -6.47
N SER A 95 -1.73 -13.26 -6.69
CA SER A 95 -1.93 -14.44 -7.55
C SER A 95 -1.57 -14.18 -9.00
N GLU A 96 -1.87 -13.00 -9.54
CA GLU A 96 -1.53 -12.61 -10.91
C GLU A 96 -0.02 -12.40 -11.07
N ILE A 97 0.60 -11.76 -10.07
CA ILE A 97 2.04 -11.52 -10.04
C ILE A 97 2.81 -12.85 -9.97
N ILE A 98 2.38 -13.78 -9.10
CA ILE A 98 3.01 -15.10 -8.97
C ILE A 98 2.83 -15.94 -10.24
N ARG A 99 1.69 -15.81 -10.94
CA ARG A 99 1.50 -16.50 -12.22
C ARG A 99 2.54 -16.02 -13.24
N LEU A 100 2.72 -14.72 -13.40
CA LEU A 100 3.72 -14.17 -14.30
C LEU A 100 5.15 -14.58 -13.86
N LEU A 101 5.45 -14.56 -12.55
CA LEU A 101 6.73 -15.03 -12.03
C LEU A 101 7.05 -16.46 -12.49
N ASN A 102 6.10 -17.38 -12.29
CA ASN A 102 6.28 -18.80 -12.65
C ASN A 102 6.48 -18.98 -14.18
N GLU A 103 5.82 -18.18 -15.00
CA GLU A 103 5.95 -18.24 -16.45
C GLU A 103 7.25 -17.58 -16.97
N LEU A 104 7.79 -16.61 -16.26
CA LEU A 104 9.09 -15.98 -16.58
C LEU A 104 10.29 -16.74 -16.03
N GLU A 105 10.12 -17.52 -14.95
CA GLU A 105 11.22 -18.23 -14.27
C GLU A 105 12.07 -19.12 -15.22
N PRO A 106 11.50 -19.89 -16.18
CA PRO A 106 12.27 -20.71 -17.12
C PRO A 106 13.23 -19.90 -18.01
N PHE A 107 12.99 -18.60 -18.18
CA PHE A 107 13.81 -17.72 -19.03
C PHE A 107 14.93 -17.01 -18.24
N GLY A 108 15.05 -17.28 -16.93
CA GLY A 108 16.07 -16.74 -16.05
C GLY A 108 15.77 -15.35 -15.52
N ILE A 109 15.33 -15.26 -14.27
CA ILE A 109 15.11 -14.02 -13.56
C ILE A 109 16.38 -13.68 -12.79
N LEU A 110 16.95 -12.50 -13.05
CA LEU A 110 18.12 -11.99 -12.36
C LEU A 110 17.76 -11.38 -11.01
N GLN A 111 16.61 -10.71 -10.93
CA GLN A 111 16.10 -10.11 -9.70
C GLN A 111 14.59 -10.02 -9.74
N TYR A 112 13.96 -10.25 -8.60
CA TYR A 112 12.52 -10.11 -8.40
C TYR A 112 12.27 -9.34 -7.11
N VAL A 113 11.40 -8.33 -7.18
CA VAL A 113 10.95 -7.55 -6.03
C VAL A 113 9.45 -7.35 -6.13
N ARG A 114 8.76 -7.48 -5.01
CA ARG A 114 7.32 -7.20 -4.90
C ARG A 114 7.05 -6.32 -3.70
N SER A 115 6.22 -5.29 -3.90
CA SER A 115 5.77 -4.41 -2.84
C SER A 115 4.78 -5.10 -1.89
N GLY A 116 4.49 -4.48 -0.78
CA GLY A 116 3.26 -4.70 -0.03
C GLY A 116 2.04 -4.17 -0.78
N ARG A 117 0.86 -4.34 -0.18
CA ARG A 117 -0.39 -3.81 -0.71
C ARG A 117 -0.44 -2.29 -0.59
N VAL A 118 -0.82 -1.63 -1.67
CA VAL A 118 -1.33 -0.26 -1.63
C VAL A 118 -2.84 -0.36 -1.72
N ALA A 119 -3.56 0.14 -0.71
CA ALA A 119 -4.98 -0.10 -0.56
C ALA A 119 -5.74 1.18 -0.25
N VAL A 120 -6.98 1.24 -0.73
CA VAL A 120 -7.96 2.25 -0.34
C VAL A 120 -9.24 1.56 0.11
N THR A 121 -9.94 2.12 1.09
CA THR A 121 -11.24 1.59 1.53
C THR A 121 -12.31 1.84 0.46
N ARG A 122 -13.27 0.93 0.35
CA ARG A 122 -14.48 1.13 -0.47
C ARG A 122 -15.45 2.12 0.15
N GLN A 123 -15.33 2.40 1.43
CA GLN A 123 -16.15 3.38 2.12
C GLN A 123 -15.69 4.80 1.77
N VAL A 124 -16.64 5.65 1.36
CA VAL A 124 -16.34 6.98 0.80
C VAL A 124 -15.97 8.00 1.87
N LYS A 125 -16.36 7.79 3.15
CA LYS A 125 -16.34 8.84 4.16
C LYS A 125 -15.44 8.61 5.38
N GLU A 126 -14.99 7.39 5.63
CA GLU A 126 -14.42 6.96 6.91
C GLU A 126 -13.24 7.81 7.40
N PHE A 127 -12.24 8.03 6.56
CA PHE A 127 -11.03 8.73 6.98
C PHE A 127 -11.22 10.26 7.04
N HIS A 128 -11.99 10.81 6.12
CA HIS A 128 -12.23 12.26 6.06
C HIS A 128 -13.14 12.75 7.20
N GLU A 129 -14.14 11.96 7.58
CA GLU A 129 -14.98 12.23 8.74
C GLU A 129 -14.17 12.15 10.04
N TYR A 130 -13.34 11.15 10.19
CA TYR A 130 -12.45 11.01 11.34
C TYR A 130 -11.50 12.20 11.50
N LEU A 131 -10.91 12.69 10.42
CA LEU A 131 -10.04 13.87 10.47
C LEU A 131 -10.81 15.15 10.83
N LYS A 132 -12.05 15.27 10.38
CA LYS A 132 -12.92 16.37 10.78
C LYS A 132 -13.23 16.34 12.28
N GLU A 133 -13.59 15.17 12.80
CA GLU A 133 -13.86 14.99 14.23
C GLU A 133 -12.63 15.34 15.08
N LEU A 134 -11.42 14.96 14.64
CA LEU A 134 -10.18 15.34 15.31
C LEU A 134 -9.92 16.85 15.29
N ASP A 135 -10.13 17.50 14.15
CA ASP A 135 -9.92 18.94 14.00
C ASP A 135 -10.94 19.74 14.84
N GLU A 136 -12.18 19.27 14.90
CA GLU A 136 -13.23 19.83 15.73
C GLU A 136 -12.92 19.66 17.24
N ALA A 137 -12.50 18.46 17.67
CA ALA A 137 -12.12 18.18 19.04
C ALA A 137 -10.91 19.03 19.50
N SER A 138 -9.89 19.15 18.65
CA SER A 138 -8.71 19.99 18.95
C SER A 138 -9.07 21.47 19.10
N ARG A 139 -10.00 21.97 18.28
CA ARG A 139 -10.47 23.34 18.39
C ARG A 139 -11.33 23.62 19.64
N GLU A 140 -12.05 22.60 20.11
CA GLU A 140 -12.81 22.69 21.35
C GLU A 140 -11.87 22.73 22.58
N GLU A 141 -10.86 21.87 22.61
CA GLU A 141 -9.83 21.86 23.65
C GLU A 141 -9.07 23.20 23.73
N GLU A 142 -8.65 23.76 22.58
CA GLU A 142 -7.99 25.07 22.54
C GLU A 142 -8.88 26.21 23.08
N LYS A 143 -10.20 26.16 22.81
CA LYS A 143 -11.14 27.13 23.34
C LYS A 143 -11.33 26.99 24.84
N GLU A 144 -11.46 25.77 25.35
CA GLU A 144 -11.58 25.52 26.78
C GLU A 144 -10.31 25.96 27.55
N GLU A 145 -9.13 25.66 27.03
CA GLU A 145 -7.86 26.11 27.62
C GLU A 145 -7.78 27.66 27.63
N PHE A 146 -8.19 28.32 26.55
CA PHE A 146 -8.20 29.77 26.47
C PHE A 146 -9.20 30.40 27.43
N GLU A 147 -10.39 29.81 27.62
CA GLU A 147 -11.38 30.27 28.61
C GLU A 147 -10.89 30.09 30.04
N ILE A 148 -10.28 28.94 30.35
CA ILE A 148 -9.69 28.68 31.67
C ILE A 148 -8.57 29.70 32.00
N PHE A 149 -7.69 29.93 30.99
CA PHE A 149 -6.60 30.92 31.16
C PHE A 149 -7.10 32.33 31.41
N ASN A 150 -8.19 32.75 30.75
CA ASN A 150 -8.78 34.07 30.98
C ASN A 150 -9.45 34.20 32.37
N ARG A 151 -10.11 33.13 32.84
CA ARG A 151 -10.71 33.10 34.20
C ARG A 151 -9.67 33.17 35.35
N LEU A 152 -8.48 32.67 35.09
CA LEU A 152 -7.39 32.70 36.09
C LEU A 152 -6.69 34.06 36.15
N LYS A 153 -6.98 34.98 35.25
CA LYS A 153 -6.44 36.35 35.21
C LYS A 153 -7.34 37.41 35.89
N GLU A 154 -8.58 37.07 36.19
CA GLU A 154 -9.52 37.89 36.97
C GLU A 154 -9.37 37.60 38.48
#